data_4e8aad0109457159f61f02295315a9a8
#
_entry.id   4e8aad0109457159f61f02295315a9a8
#
_cell.length_a   1.000
_cell.length_b   1.000
_cell.length_c   1.000
_cell.angle_alpha   90.00
_cell.angle_beta   90.00
_cell.angle_gamma   90.00
#
_symmetry.space_group_name_H-M   'P 1'
#
loop_
_entity.id
_entity.type
_entity.pdbx_description
1 polymer ?
#
loop_
_entity_poly.entity_id
_entity_poly.type
_entity_poly.pdbx_seq_one_letter_code
_entity_poly.pdbx_strand_id
1 'polypeptide(L)'
;MTDPNKYALRMLFLLAIVTVLITLLFEPLRNAFEGNVALNSVIISTFILGTIFSFRQTARLSKEAKWLKFIKRKDSLMPANVALKIKPTLLAPVAAVLSDDRNENPSLSANSLGTILEGVSSRLDESREILRYMIGLLVFLGLLGTFWGLLQTISSVSGVINTMTLI
;
A
#
# COMPACT_ATOMS: atom_id res chain seq x y z
N MET A 1 -9.49 -20.01 3.70
CA MET A 1 -9.21 -18.71 4.33
C MET A 1 -7.73 -18.42 4.20
N THR A 2 -7.37 -17.43 3.43
CA THR A 2 -5.98 -17.06 3.14
C THR A 2 -5.36 -16.38 4.35
N ASP A 3 -4.24 -16.92 4.83
CA ASP A 3 -3.54 -16.37 5.98
C ASP A 3 -2.93 -15.01 5.66
N PRO A 4 -3.16 -13.97 6.49
CA PRO A 4 -2.63 -12.62 6.25
C PRO A 4 -1.10 -12.59 6.19
N ASN A 5 -0.43 -13.53 6.82
CA ASN A 5 1.03 -13.67 6.76
C ASN A 5 1.55 -13.99 5.35
N LYS A 6 0.76 -14.67 4.51
CA LYS A 6 1.16 -14.99 3.13
C LYS A 6 1.24 -13.72 2.25
N TYR A 7 0.37 -12.74 2.47
CA TYR A 7 0.41 -11.48 1.75
C TYR A 7 1.60 -10.61 2.18
N ALA A 8 1.86 -10.53 3.48
CA ALA A 8 3.03 -9.84 4.00
C ALA A 8 4.34 -10.46 3.49
N LEU A 9 4.40 -11.81 3.44
CA LEU A 9 5.56 -12.53 2.91
C LEU A 9 5.77 -12.25 1.41
N ARG A 10 4.69 -12.23 0.61
CA ARG A 10 4.77 -11.89 -0.83
C ARG A 10 5.25 -10.46 -1.06
N MET A 11 4.78 -9.51 -0.26
CA MET A 11 5.23 -8.12 -0.33
C MET A 11 6.72 -8.01 0.02
N LEU A 12 7.16 -8.71 1.07
CA LEU A 12 8.56 -8.72 1.48
C LEU A 12 9.46 -9.39 0.42
N PHE A 13 8.98 -10.45 -0.22
CA PHE A 13 9.67 -11.12 -1.31
C PHE A 13 9.83 -10.21 -2.54
N LEU A 14 8.76 -9.52 -2.96
CA LEU A 14 8.83 -8.53 -4.04
C LEU A 14 9.79 -7.39 -3.72
N LEU A 15 9.76 -6.89 -2.50
CA LEU A 15 10.66 -5.83 -2.07
C LEU A 15 12.12 -6.30 -2.04
N ALA A 16 12.39 -7.55 -1.65
CA ALA A 16 13.72 -8.15 -1.72
C ALA A 16 14.23 -8.25 -3.17
N ILE A 17 13.38 -8.67 -4.11
CA ILE A 17 13.73 -8.71 -5.54
C ILE A 17 14.09 -7.31 -6.04
N VAL A 18 13.28 -6.31 -5.73
CA VAL A 18 13.55 -4.90 -6.13
C VAL A 18 14.86 -4.41 -5.53
N THR A 19 15.14 -4.72 -4.27
CA THR A 19 16.40 -4.34 -3.61
C THR A 19 17.60 -5.00 -4.29
N VAL A 20 17.51 -6.27 -4.66
CA VAL A 20 18.57 -6.98 -5.39
C VAL A 20 18.79 -6.34 -6.77
N LEU A 21 17.72 -6.01 -7.50
CA LEU A 21 17.82 -5.32 -8.79
C LEU A 21 18.49 -3.95 -8.66
N ILE A 22 18.13 -3.16 -7.65
CA ILE A 22 18.74 -1.86 -7.38
C ILE A 22 20.24 -2.03 -7.09
N THR A 23 20.62 -3.06 -6.33
CA THR A 23 22.04 -3.32 -6.01
C THR A 23 22.84 -3.73 -7.24
N LEU A 24 22.25 -4.58 -8.10
CA LEU A 24 22.88 -5.01 -9.36
C LEU A 24 23.04 -3.86 -10.36
N LEU A 25 22.08 -2.97 -10.43
CA LEU A 25 22.04 -1.84 -11.36
C LEU A 25 22.51 -0.51 -10.69
N PHE A 26 23.26 -0.60 -9.61
CA PHE A 26 23.58 0.60 -8.82
C PHE A 26 24.32 1.67 -9.62
N GLU A 27 25.34 1.29 -10.39
CA GLU A 27 26.12 2.23 -11.22
C GLU A 27 25.27 2.92 -12.31
N PRO A 28 24.52 2.18 -13.18
CA PRO A 28 23.67 2.82 -14.16
C PRO A 28 22.55 3.65 -13.52
N LEU A 29 21.99 3.22 -12.38
CA LEU A 29 20.98 4.00 -11.67
C LEU A 29 21.55 5.32 -11.12
N ARG A 30 22.76 5.28 -10.57
CA ARG A 30 23.43 6.49 -10.07
C ARG A 30 23.65 7.51 -11.19
N ASN A 31 24.17 7.07 -12.33
CA ASN A 31 24.37 7.94 -13.49
C ASN A 31 23.06 8.52 -14.00
N ALA A 32 22.00 7.69 -14.08
CA ALA A 32 20.66 8.16 -14.43
C ALA A 32 20.10 9.16 -13.41
N PHE A 33 20.37 8.96 -12.12
CA PHE A 33 19.94 9.87 -11.05
C PHE A 33 20.60 11.23 -11.19
N GLU A 34 21.89 11.29 -11.48
CA GLU A 34 22.65 12.53 -11.68
C GLU A 34 22.17 13.31 -12.90
N GLY A 35 21.58 12.65 -13.92
CA GLY A 35 21.02 13.29 -15.10
C GLY A 35 19.83 14.21 -14.82
N ASN A 36 19.00 13.91 -13.83
CA ASN A 36 17.92 14.79 -13.35
C ASN A 36 17.59 14.48 -11.88
N VAL A 37 18.35 15.08 -10.98
CA VAL A 37 18.22 14.86 -9.53
C VAL A 37 16.83 15.24 -9.02
N ALA A 38 16.23 16.32 -9.53
CA ALA A 38 14.92 16.77 -9.05
C ALA A 38 13.82 15.73 -9.37
N LEU A 39 13.69 15.33 -10.63
CA LEU A 39 12.68 14.35 -11.06
C LEU A 39 12.87 13.00 -10.37
N ASN A 40 14.11 12.51 -10.34
CA ASN A 40 14.42 11.20 -9.77
C ASN A 40 14.21 11.18 -8.24
N SER A 41 14.46 12.30 -7.54
CA SER A 41 14.14 12.42 -6.12
C SER A 41 12.63 12.36 -5.87
N VAL A 42 11.80 12.96 -6.72
CA VAL A 42 10.35 12.86 -6.62
C VAL A 42 9.87 11.43 -6.83
N ILE A 43 10.43 10.71 -7.82
CA ILE A 43 10.11 9.30 -8.07
C ILE A 43 10.43 8.44 -6.85
N ILE A 44 11.63 8.56 -6.31
CA ILE A 44 12.07 7.80 -5.14
C ILE A 44 11.22 8.13 -3.91
N SER A 45 10.93 9.40 -3.67
CA SER A 45 10.09 9.84 -2.55
C SER A 45 8.68 9.25 -2.66
N THR A 46 8.07 9.31 -3.84
CA THR A 46 6.75 8.74 -4.09
C THR A 46 6.74 7.22 -3.91
N PHE A 47 7.80 6.53 -4.37
CA PHE A 47 7.95 5.09 -4.18
C PHE A 47 8.06 4.71 -2.70
N ILE A 48 8.88 5.43 -1.93
CA ILE A 48 9.04 5.19 -0.48
C ILE A 48 7.71 5.43 0.25
N LEU A 49 7.02 6.53 -0.03
CA LEU A 49 5.73 6.85 0.56
C LEU A 49 4.68 5.79 0.24
N GLY A 50 4.60 5.35 -1.02
CA GLY A 50 3.69 4.28 -1.45
C GLY A 50 3.98 2.95 -0.76
N THR A 51 5.26 2.61 -0.61
CA THR A 51 5.70 1.39 0.08
C THR A 51 5.32 1.45 1.58
N ILE A 52 5.62 2.55 2.26
CA ILE A 52 5.27 2.74 3.67
C ILE A 52 3.76 2.65 3.87
N PHE A 53 2.98 3.32 3.01
CA PHE A 53 1.52 3.29 3.07
C PHE A 53 0.97 1.87 2.87
N SER A 54 1.49 1.14 1.90
CA SER A 54 1.10 -0.26 1.61
C SER A 54 1.40 -1.19 2.80
N PHE A 55 2.57 -1.05 3.44
CA PHE A 55 2.92 -1.81 4.64
C PHE A 55 2.00 -1.50 5.82
N ARG A 56 1.73 -0.22 6.08
CA ARG A 56 0.83 0.20 7.17
C ARG A 56 -0.58 -0.36 6.95
N GLN A 57 -1.07 -0.35 5.73
CA GLN A 57 -2.38 -0.88 5.39
C GLN A 57 -2.45 -2.39 5.58
N THR A 58 -1.45 -3.13 5.09
CA THR A 58 -1.39 -4.59 5.27
C THR A 58 -1.28 -4.97 6.75
N ALA A 59 -0.48 -4.24 7.53
CA ALA A 59 -0.35 -4.47 8.98
C ALA A 59 -1.67 -4.20 9.71
N ARG A 60 -2.42 -3.17 9.32
CA ARG A 60 -3.74 -2.84 9.86
C ARG A 60 -4.74 -3.95 9.59
N LEU A 61 -4.82 -4.39 8.33
CA LEU A 61 -5.71 -5.49 7.93
C LEU A 61 -5.39 -6.81 8.64
N SER A 62 -4.10 -7.09 8.86
CA SER A 62 -3.67 -8.33 9.52
C SER A 62 -4.13 -8.38 10.99
N LYS A 63 -4.18 -7.24 11.68
CA LYS A 63 -4.71 -7.16 13.05
C LYS A 63 -6.21 -7.42 13.09
N GLU A 64 -6.97 -6.84 12.16
CA GLU A 64 -8.41 -7.04 12.04
C GLU A 64 -8.77 -8.51 11.70
N ALA A 65 -8.02 -9.12 10.77
CA ALA A 65 -8.22 -10.52 10.40
C ALA A 65 -7.92 -11.48 11.57
N LYS A 66 -6.94 -11.17 12.41
CA LYS A 66 -6.65 -11.94 13.63
C LYS A 66 -7.80 -11.83 14.63
N TRP A 67 -8.37 -10.63 14.80
CA TRP A 67 -9.51 -10.40 15.68
C TRP A 67 -10.75 -11.19 15.22
N LEU A 68 -11.06 -11.19 13.92
CA LEU A 68 -12.15 -12.00 13.35
C LEU A 68 -11.94 -13.50 13.54
N LYS A 69 -10.72 -14.00 13.32
CA LYS A 69 -10.39 -15.41 13.56
C LYS A 69 -10.58 -15.77 15.04
N PHE A 70 -10.26 -14.84 15.93
CA PHE A 70 -10.40 -15.03 17.38
C PHE A 70 -11.87 -15.13 17.77
N ILE A 71 -12.75 -14.26 17.27
CA ILE A 71 -14.19 -14.31 17.54
C ILE A 71 -14.81 -15.59 16.99
N LYS A 72 -14.49 -15.98 15.77
CA LYS A 72 -15.02 -17.21 15.14
C LYS A 72 -14.64 -18.49 15.90
N ARG A 73 -13.50 -18.48 16.60
CA ARG A 73 -13.04 -19.63 17.40
C ARG A 73 -13.67 -19.68 18.80
N LYS A 74 -14.37 -18.63 19.19
CA LYS A 74 -14.89 -18.40 20.55
C LYS A 74 -16.30 -18.94 20.81
N ASP A 75 -16.83 -19.79 19.97
CA ASP A 75 -18.12 -20.46 20.20
C ASP A 75 -18.13 -21.39 21.42
N SER A 76 -17.01 -21.53 22.13
CA SER A 76 -16.90 -22.32 23.35
C SER A 76 -15.81 -21.77 24.29
N LEU A 77 -16.21 -21.22 25.42
CA LEU A 77 -15.44 -21.17 26.67
C LEU A 77 -14.29 -20.14 26.83
N MET A 78 -14.48 -18.83 26.59
CA MET A 78 -13.51 -17.88 27.16
C MET A 78 -14.13 -16.59 27.71
N PRO A 79 -13.59 -16.02 28.82
CA PRO A 79 -14.14 -14.84 29.50
C PRO A 79 -13.99 -13.57 28.66
N ALA A 80 -15.00 -12.72 28.72
CA ALA A 80 -15.14 -11.46 27.94
C ALA A 80 -13.93 -10.51 28.04
N ASN A 81 -13.13 -10.62 29.10
CA ASN A 81 -12.03 -9.70 29.41
C ASN A 81 -10.84 -9.76 28.43
N VAL A 82 -10.69 -10.82 27.65
CA VAL A 82 -9.58 -10.97 26.71
C VAL A 82 -9.94 -10.41 25.33
N ALA A 83 -11.23 -10.43 24.95
CA ALA A 83 -11.70 -9.85 23.68
C ALA A 83 -11.60 -8.32 23.65
N LEU A 84 -11.66 -7.66 24.80
CA LEU A 84 -11.57 -6.21 24.95
C LEU A 84 -10.13 -5.65 24.80
N LYS A 85 -9.11 -6.50 24.87
CA LYS A 85 -7.70 -6.06 24.83
C LYS A 85 -7.18 -5.77 23.42
N ILE A 86 -7.84 -6.27 22.39
CA ILE A 86 -7.51 -6.00 20.98
C ILE A 86 -8.64 -5.16 20.42
N LYS A 87 -8.56 -3.82 20.54
CA LYS A 87 -9.53 -2.91 19.93
C LYS A 87 -9.35 -2.95 18.39
N PRO A 88 -10.32 -3.50 17.62
CA PRO A 88 -10.32 -3.36 16.18
C PRO A 88 -10.54 -1.88 15.83
N THR A 89 -9.85 -1.38 14.81
CA THR A 89 -9.99 0.03 14.39
C THR A 89 -11.04 0.17 13.29
N LEU A 90 -11.03 -0.76 12.32
CA LEU A 90 -11.99 -0.78 11.21
C LEU A 90 -13.29 -1.48 11.62
N LEU A 91 -13.19 -2.55 12.41
CA LEU A 91 -14.32 -3.34 12.89
C LEU A 91 -14.82 -2.86 14.27
N ALA A 92 -14.40 -1.69 14.74
CA ALA A 92 -14.89 -1.13 15.99
C ALA A 92 -16.42 -1.00 16.05
N PRO A 93 -17.14 -0.57 15.00
CA PRO A 93 -18.60 -0.55 15.01
C PRO A 93 -19.21 -1.94 15.12
N VAL A 94 -18.63 -2.94 14.44
CA VAL A 94 -19.06 -4.35 14.54
C VAL A 94 -18.85 -4.89 15.95
N ALA A 95 -17.71 -4.56 16.55
CA ALA A 95 -17.40 -4.97 17.92
C ALA A 95 -18.34 -4.34 18.94
N ALA A 96 -18.73 -3.08 18.78
CA ALA A 96 -19.69 -2.38 19.64
C ALA A 96 -21.05 -3.06 19.57
N VAL A 97 -21.56 -3.33 18.39
CA VAL A 97 -22.85 -3.99 18.19
C VAL A 97 -22.85 -5.42 18.73
N LEU A 98 -21.78 -6.18 18.52
CA LEU A 98 -21.65 -7.54 19.08
C LEU A 98 -21.52 -7.55 20.62
N SER A 99 -21.05 -6.47 21.23
CA SER A 99 -20.98 -6.35 22.69
C SER A 99 -22.33 -5.95 23.30
N ASP A 100 -23.11 -5.16 22.59
CA ASP A 100 -24.45 -4.69 23.03
C ASP A 100 -25.51 -5.81 22.95
N ASP A 101 -25.42 -6.64 21.91
CA ASP A 101 -26.33 -7.79 21.67
C ASP A 101 -26.23 -8.90 22.75
N ARG A 102 -25.24 -8.83 23.64
CA ARG A 102 -25.12 -9.77 24.76
C ARG A 102 -26.02 -9.45 25.95
N ASN A 103 -26.54 -8.24 26.02
CA ASN A 103 -27.28 -7.78 27.19
C ASN A 103 -28.81 -7.76 27.04
N GLU A 104 -29.34 -7.57 25.84
CA GLU A 104 -30.81 -7.55 25.65
C GLU A 104 -31.21 -7.91 24.20
N ASN A 105 -31.83 -9.07 24.04
CA ASN A 105 -32.53 -9.56 22.83
C ASN A 105 -31.73 -9.67 21.51
N PRO A 106 -31.61 -10.88 20.93
CA PRO A 106 -30.87 -11.13 19.69
C PRO A 106 -31.70 -10.74 18.44
N SER A 107 -32.05 -9.49 18.30
CA SER A 107 -32.68 -8.99 17.09
C SER A 107 -31.86 -7.90 16.44
N LEU A 108 -30.57 -8.17 16.20
CA LEU A 108 -29.83 -7.38 15.25
C LEU A 108 -30.54 -7.50 13.91
N SER A 109 -31.24 -6.45 13.52
CA SER A 109 -31.83 -6.37 12.21
C SER A 109 -30.73 -6.65 11.18
N ALA A 110 -30.96 -7.59 10.26
CA ALA A 110 -30.05 -7.89 9.15
C ALA A 110 -29.63 -6.61 8.41
N ASN A 111 -30.47 -5.58 8.45
CA ASN A 111 -30.20 -4.25 7.91
C ASN A 111 -29.09 -3.51 8.65
N SER A 112 -29.04 -3.57 9.98
CA SER A 112 -27.97 -2.89 10.77
C SER A 112 -26.60 -3.50 10.50
N LEU A 113 -26.53 -4.83 10.41
CA LEU A 113 -25.32 -5.54 10.02
C LEU A 113 -24.89 -5.21 8.58
N GLY A 114 -25.84 -5.12 7.65
CA GLY A 114 -25.61 -4.73 6.26
C GLY A 114 -24.96 -3.34 6.17
N THR A 115 -25.54 -2.35 6.83
CA THR A 115 -25.01 -0.97 6.83
C THR A 115 -23.60 -0.87 7.43
N ILE A 116 -23.32 -1.62 8.50
CA ILE A 116 -21.98 -1.64 9.10
C ILE A 116 -20.95 -2.29 8.17
N LEU A 117 -21.31 -3.40 7.53
CA LEU A 117 -20.44 -4.07 6.57
C LEU A 117 -20.16 -3.20 5.33
N GLU A 118 -21.16 -2.48 4.85
CA GLU A 118 -21.02 -1.53 3.77
C GLU A 118 -20.06 -0.39 4.14
N GLY A 119 -20.17 0.17 5.34
CA GLY A 119 -19.26 1.19 5.84
C GLY A 119 -17.81 0.69 5.97
N VAL A 120 -17.61 -0.55 6.36
CA VAL A 120 -16.26 -1.17 6.40
C VAL A 120 -15.72 -1.40 4.99
N SER A 121 -16.56 -1.89 4.07
CA SER A 121 -16.20 -2.10 2.66
C SER A 121 -15.79 -0.78 2.00
N SER A 122 -16.56 0.28 2.19
CA SER A 122 -16.25 1.61 1.66
C SER A 122 -14.89 2.13 2.11
N ARG A 123 -14.54 1.98 3.38
CA ARG A 123 -13.22 2.38 3.91
C ARG A 123 -12.07 1.55 3.33
N LEU A 124 -12.31 0.28 3.03
CA LEU A 124 -11.32 -0.58 2.39
C LEU A 124 -11.11 -0.19 0.93
N ASP A 125 -12.18 0.16 0.23
CA ASP A 125 -12.13 0.58 -1.17
C ASP A 125 -11.43 1.95 -1.32
N GLU A 126 -11.73 2.92 -0.45
CA GLU A 126 -11.02 4.20 -0.37
C GLU A 126 -9.50 4.00 -0.22
N SER A 127 -9.12 3.09 0.64
CA SER A 127 -7.71 2.77 0.90
C SER A 127 -7.03 2.11 -0.33
N ARG A 128 -7.76 1.32 -1.12
CA ARG A 128 -7.30 0.76 -2.40
C ARG A 128 -7.14 1.83 -3.48
N GLU A 129 -8.04 2.79 -3.49
CA GLU A 129 -8.04 3.86 -4.47
C GLU A 129 -6.81 4.75 -4.33
N ILE A 130 -6.42 5.09 -3.10
CA ILE A 130 -5.18 5.81 -2.82
C ILE A 130 -3.95 5.08 -3.37
N LEU A 131 -3.86 3.76 -3.14
CA LEU A 131 -2.75 2.96 -3.68
C LEU A 131 -2.74 2.93 -5.20
N ARG A 132 -3.91 2.81 -5.84
CA ARG A 132 -4.05 2.84 -7.30
C ARG A 132 -3.59 4.17 -7.86
N TYR A 133 -3.96 5.28 -7.20
CA TYR A 133 -3.52 6.61 -7.56
C TYR A 133 -2.00 6.75 -7.47
N MET A 134 -1.38 6.28 -6.39
CA MET A 134 0.09 6.30 -6.24
C MET A 134 0.81 5.48 -7.30
N ILE A 135 0.26 4.33 -7.68
CA ILE A 135 0.80 3.52 -8.78
C ILE A 135 0.72 4.28 -10.10
N GLY A 136 -0.43 4.88 -10.41
CA GLY A 136 -0.60 5.70 -11.61
C GLY A 136 0.38 6.88 -11.67
N LEU A 137 0.58 7.55 -10.54
CA LEU A 137 1.55 8.64 -10.40
C LEU A 137 2.99 8.17 -10.66
N LEU A 138 3.39 7.02 -10.12
CA LEU A 138 4.72 6.44 -10.37
C LEU A 138 4.93 6.08 -11.83
N VAL A 139 3.93 5.49 -12.49
CA VAL A 139 4.00 5.20 -13.93
C VAL A 139 4.13 6.48 -14.74
N PHE A 140 3.35 7.50 -14.43
CA PHE A 140 3.42 8.80 -15.10
C PHE A 140 4.80 9.47 -14.90
N LEU A 141 5.32 9.49 -13.69
CA LEU A 141 6.64 10.02 -13.40
C LEU A 141 7.76 9.23 -14.11
N GLY A 142 7.62 7.91 -14.20
CA GLY A 142 8.55 7.07 -14.94
C GLY A 142 8.58 7.40 -16.44
N LEU A 143 7.40 7.57 -17.06
CA LEU A 143 7.27 8.00 -18.46
C LEU A 143 7.86 9.41 -18.67
N LEU A 144 7.60 10.32 -17.74
CA LEU A 144 8.18 11.66 -17.79
C LEU A 144 9.71 11.62 -17.71
N GLY A 145 10.26 10.73 -16.87
CA GLY A 145 11.70 10.50 -16.77
C GLY A 145 12.34 10.02 -18.05
N THR A 146 11.71 9.06 -18.76
CA THR A 146 12.20 8.59 -20.05
C THR A 146 12.12 9.66 -21.13
N PHE A 147 11.05 10.44 -21.16
CA PHE A 147 10.91 11.56 -22.06
C PHE A 147 11.99 12.62 -21.84
N TRP A 148 12.27 12.96 -20.58
CA TRP A 148 13.34 13.88 -20.23
C TRP A 148 14.71 13.37 -20.67
N GLY A 149 15.00 12.11 -20.46
CA GLY A 149 16.24 11.47 -20.92
C GLY A 149 16.43 11.55 -22.43
N LEU A 150 15.37 11.33 -23.21
CA LEU A 150 15.39 11.50 -24.66
C LEU A 150 15.69 12.94 -25.07
N LEU A 151 15.04 13.92 -24.45
CA LEU A 151 15.30 15.33 -24.73
C LEU A 151 16.77 15.70 -24.47
N GLN A 152 17.34 15.22 -23.38
CA GLN A 152 18.74 15.46 -23.04
C GLN A 152 19.70 14.85 -24.06
N THR A 153 19.38 13.65 -24.56
CA THR A 153 20.17 12.97 -25.60
C THR A 153 20.14 13.76 -26.91
N ILE A 154 18.97 14.20 -27.36
CA ILE A 154 18.81 15.00 -28.57
C ILE A 154 19.58 16.32 -28.45
N SER A 155 19.49 16.99 -27.31
CA SER A 155 20.21 18.25 -27.05
C SER A 155 21.74 18.05 -27.14
N SER A 156 22.25 16.95 -26.59
CA SER A 156 23.67 16.62 -26.62
C SER A 156 24.18 16.38 -28.06
N VAL A 157 23.40 15.63 -28.85
CA VAL A 157 23.73 15.36 -30.27
C VAL A 157 23.73 16.66 -31.09
N SER A 158 22.73 17.52 -30.89
CA SER A 158 22.64 18.81 -31.56
C SER A 158 23.84 19.71 -31.24
N GLY A 159 24.33 19.70 -30.02
CA GLY A 159 25.54 20.43 -29.62
C GLY A 159 26.79 19.96 -30.37
N VAL A 160 26.96 18.65 -30.55
CA VAL A 160 28.10 18.07 -31.28
C VAL A 160 28.07 18.46 -32.75
N ILE A 161 26.89 18.38 -33.40
CA ILE A 161 26.72 18.78 -34.80
C ILE A 161 27.07 20.24 -35.03
N ASN A 162 26.58 21.13 -34.16
CA ASN A 162 26.91 22.57 -34.26
C ASN A 162 28.40 22.86 -34.13
N THR A 163 29.11 22.12 -33.32
CA THR A 163 30.56 22.26 -33.15
C THR A 163 31.33 21.77 -34.36
N MET A 164 30.87 20.72 -35.05
CA MET A 164 31.49 20.22 -36.29
C MET A 164 31.24 21.11 -37.51
N THR A 165 30.15 21.84 -37.53
CA THR A 165 29.78 22.72 -38.65
C THR A 165 30.56 24.05 -38.63
N LEU A 166 31.22 24.37 -37.52
CA LEU A 166 32.03 25.57 -37.33
C LEU A 166 33.53 25.38 -37.58
N ILE A 167 33.93 24.16 -37.96
CA ILE A 167 35.31 23.81 -38.38
C ILE A 167 35.34 23.63 -39.88
#